data_4491e612e2a87ad75e59446db93e0528
#
_entry.id   4491e612e2a87ad75e59446db93e0528
#
_cell.length_a   1.000
_cell.length_b   1.000
_cell.length_c   1.000
_cell.angle_alpha   90.00
_cell.angle_beta   90.00
_cell.angle_gamma   90.00
#
_symmetry.space_group_name_H-M   'P 1'
#
loop_
_entity.id
_entity.type
_entity.pdbx_description
1 polymer ?
#
loop_
_entity_poly.entity_id
_entity_poly.type
_entity_poly.pdbx_seq_one_letter_code
_entity_poly.pdbx_strand_id
1 'polypeptide(L)'
;MAIWQFYCNIISSTKNSDILSRDELISWKDIPLPGYNIDFLKCEKSWAKNIVQYGNIDETCIEFIFCKDKLDEILCRLDLRTLTKYMLDQIVEYVKNIEACFLVEDMIYPPEIQTMISVLMKSRANEFCRNPLGYIKSLK
;
A
#
# COMPACT_ATOMS: atom_id res chain seq x y z
N MET A 1 12.23 -0.30 4.83
CA MET A 1 10.87 -0.47 5.39
C MET A 1 10.95 -0.78 6.87
N ALA A 2 10.13 -0.12 7.65
CA ALA A 2 10.13 -0.34 9.10
C ALA A 2 9.34 -1.60 9.47
N ILE A 3 9.75 -2.30 10.53
CA ILE A 3 9.13 -3.55 10.97
C ILE A 3 7.66 -3.38 11.38
N TRP A 4 7.28 -2.17 11.80
CA TRP A 4 5.90 -1.85 12.18
C TRP A 4 5.01 -1.47 10.99
N GLN A 5 5.56 -1.38 9.80
CA GLN A 5 4.81 -1.02 8.60
C GLN A 5 4.35 -2.25 7.84
N PHE A 6 3.08 -2.25 7.53
CA PHE A 6 2.52 -3.18 6.54
C PHE A 6 2.70 -2.57 5.16
N TYR A 7 3.09 -3.38 4.21
CA TYR A 7 3.52 -2.95 2.88
C TYR A 7 2.70 -3.66 1.81
N CYS A 8 2.14 -2.90 0.87
CA CYS A 8 1.44 -3.48 -0.26
C CYS A 8 1.56 -2.58 -1.49
N ASN A 9 1.25 -3.14 -2.65
CA ASN A 9 1.09 -2.38 -3.87
C ASN A 9 -0.40 -2.11 -4.12
N ILE A 10 -0.69 -0.97 -4.72
CA ILE A 10 -2.02 -0.67 -5.25
C ILE A 10 -1.93 -0.89 -6.75
N ILE A 11 -2.74 -1.80 -7.28
CA ILE A 11 -2.69 -2.23 -8.68
C ILE A 11 -4.02 -1.98 -9.36
N SER A 12 -4.00 -1.81 -10.68
CA SER A 12 -5.25 -1.67 -11.44
C SER A 12 -6.09 -2.94 -11.33
N SER A 13 -7.40 -2.77 -11.18
CA SER A 13 -8.34 -3.90 -11.12
C SER A 13 -8.41 -4.72 -12.41
N THR A 14 -7.82 -4.20 -13.50
CA THR A 14 -7.73 -4.94 -14.76
C THR A 14 -6.63 -6.00 -14.76
N LYS A 15 -5.77 -6.02 -13.74
CA LYS A 15 -4.66 -6.97 -13.64
C LYS A 15 -5.12 -8.32 -13.09
N ASN A 16 -4.43 -9.39 -13.52
CA ASN A 16 -4.77 -10.75 -13.14
C ASN A 16 -3.51 -11.56 -12.84
N SER A 17 -3.41 -12.10 -11.62
CA SER A 17 -2.24 -12.86 -11.16
C SER A 17 -2.04 -14.20 -11.87
N ASP A 18 -3.08 -14.75 -12.49
CA ASP A 18 -2.97 -16.04 -13.20
C ASP A 18 -2.27 -15.91 -14.55
N ILE A 19 -2.18 -14.70 -15.08
CA ILE A 19 -1.66 -14.42 -16.42
C ILE A 19 -0.36 -13.61 -16.38
N LEU A 20 -0.25 -12.70 -15.42
CA LEU A 20 0.81 -11.70 -15.38
C LEU A 20 1.88 -12.03 -14.34
N SER A 21 3.12 -11.67 -14.63
CA SER A 21 4.20 -11.67 -13.64
C SER A 21 3.96 -10.59 -12.60
N ARG A 22 4.71 -10.63 -11.48
CA ARG A 22 4.59 -9.61 -10.44
C ARG A 22 4.89 -8.20 -10.99
N ASP A 23 5.95 -8.07 -11.81
CA ASP A 23 6.31 -6.76 -12.39
C ASP A 23 5.21 -6.21 -13.29
N GLU A 24 4.52 -7.09 -14.01
CA GLU A 24 3.39 -6.68 -14.84
C GLU A 24 2.17 -6.31 -14.00
N LEU A 25 1.94 -7.04 -12.90
CA LEU A 25 0.82 -6.76 -11.98
C LEU A 25 0.93 -5.37 -11.37
N ILE A 26 2.10 -4.98 -10.91
CA ILE A 26 2.29 -3.70 -10.22
C ILE A 26 2.35 -2.51 -11.16
N SER A 27 2.57 -2.72 -12.47
CA SER A 27 2.78 -1.65 -13.44
C SER A 27 1.51 -0.88 -13.77
N TRP A 28 1.62 0.44 -13.78
CA TRP A 28 0.57 1.37 -14.21
C TRP A 28 0.86 2.00 -15.57
N LYS A 29 1.91 1.57 -16.26
CA LYS A 29 2.40 2.23 -17.48
C LYS A 29 1.36 2.38 -18.59
N ASP A 30 0.53 1.35 -18.78
CA ASP A 30 -0.46 1.32 -19.85
C ASP A 30 -1.87 1.64 -19.34
N ILE A 31 -1.97 2.22 -18.16
CA ILE A 31 -3.23 2.52 -17.49
C ILE A 31 -3.33 4.04 -17.30
N PRO A 32 -4.50 4.64 -17.52
CA PRO A 32 -4.67 6.07 -17.28
C PRO A 32 -4.25 6.46 -15.86
N LEU A 33 -3.56 7.59 -15.75
CA LEU A 33 -3.08 8.09 -14.47
C LEU A 33 -4.27 8.32 -13.52
N PRO A 34 -4.29 7.69 -12.33
CA PRO A 34 -5.35 7.91 -11.35
C PRO A 34 -5.25 9.32 -10.76
N GLY A 35 -6.37 9.83 -10.26
CA GLY A 35 -6.38 11.11 -9.57
C GLY A 35 -5.70 11.04 -8.21
N TYR A 36 -5.25 12.20 -7.73
CA TYR A 36 -4.66 12.34 -6.40
C TYR A 36 -5.72 12.86 -5.40
N ASN A 37 -6.88 12.22 -5.34
CA ASN A 37 -7.94 12.61 -4.40
C ASN A 37 -7.61 12.11 -2.99
N ILE A 38 -6.42 12.49 -2.52
CA ILE A 38 -5.88 12.09 -1.23
C ILE A 38 -5.80 13.33 -0.35
N ASP A 39 -6.89 13.62 0.36
CA ASP A 39 -6.96 14.73 1.31
C ASP A 39 -6.72 14.29 2.76
N PHE A 40 -6.68 12.99 3.00
CA PHE A 40 -6.49 12.40 4.31
C PHE A 40 -5.02 12.19 4.69
N LEU A 41 -4.10 12.43 3.75
CA LEU A 41 -2.66 12.43 3.97
C LEU A 41 -2.07 13.69 3.34
N LYS A 42 -1.11 14.30 4.05
CA LYS A 42 -0.44 15.49 3.55
C LYS A 42 0.55 15.13 2.45
N CYS A 43 0.57 15.91 1.36
CA CYS A 43 1.60 15.76 0.33
C CYS A 43 2.94 16.21 0.90
N GLU A 44 3.90 15.29 0.95
CA GLU A 44 5.24 15.53 1.52
C GLU A 44 6.29 15.53 0.42
N LYS A 45 7.44 16.15 0.71
CA LYS A 45 8.59 16.06 -0.17
C LYS A 45 9.17 14.65 -0.09
N SER A 46 9.24 13.97 -1.24
CA SER A 46 9.78 12.62 -1.28
C SER A 46 11.31 12.62 -1.27
N TRP A 47 11.88 11.44 -1.04
CA TRP A 47 13.34 11.24 -1.07
C TRP A 47 13.90 11.20 -2.51
N ALA A 48 13.04 11.16 -3.53
CA ALA A 48 13.44 11.12 -4.94
C ALA A 48 12.51 11.99 -5.79
N LYS A 49 13.05 12.54 -6.88
CA LYS A 49 12.30 13.44 -7.77
C LYS A 49 11.18 12.76 -8.54
N ASN A 50 11.30 11.45 -8.77
CA ASN A 50 10.32 10.68 -9.53
C ASN A 50 9.24 10.07 -8.65
N ILE A 51 9.11 10.50 -7.40
CA ILE A 51 8.11 9.99 -6.46
C ILE A 51 7.25 11.14 -5.95
N VAL A 52 5.93 10.97 -6.07
CA VAL A 52 4.94 11.84 -5.42
C VAL A 52 4.49 11.12 -4.15
N GLN A 53 4.70 11.74 -3.00
CA GLN A 53 4.49 11.11 -1.71
C GLN A 53 3.39 11.80 -0.91
N TYR A 54 2.46 11.01 -0.40
CA TYR A 54 1.43 11.45 0.54
C TYR A 54 1.64 10.72 1.86
N GLY A 55 1.86 11.50 2.92
CA GLY A 55 2.20 10.98 4.24
C GLY A 55 3.69 10.84 4.46
N ASN A 56 4.08 10.57 5.69
CA ASN A 56 5.48 10.41 6.09
C ASN A 56 5.94 8.98 5.78
N ILE A 57 7.15 8.84 5.22
CA ILE A 57 7.68 7.55 4.76
C ILE A 57 7.86 6.53 5.91
N ASP A 58 8.04 7.00 7.14
CA ASP A 58 8.18 6.13 8.32
C ASP A 58 6.84 5.82 8.99
N GLU A 59 5.74 6.33 8.45
CA GLU A 59 4.40 6.19 8.97
C GLU A 59 3.47 5.65 7.89
N THR A 60 2.18 6.02 7.91
CA THR A 60 1.25 5.67 6.83
C THR A 60 1.52 6.60 5.64
N CYS A 61 1.77 5.99 4.48
CA CYS A 61 2.26 6.72 3.32
C CYS A 61 1.82 6.04 2.02
N ILE A 62 1.44 6.85 1.03
CA ILE A 62 1.17 6.36 -0.32
C ILE A 62 2.16 7.05 -1.26
N GLU A 63 2.90 6.26 -2.03
CA GLU A 63 3.91 6.76 -2.96
C GLU A 63 3.54 6.40 -4.39
N PHE A 64 3.55 7.41 -5.27
CA PHE A 64 3.37 7.24 -6.71
C PHE A 64 4.73 7.34 -7.36
N ILE A 65 5.23 6.24 -7.88
CA ILE A 65 6.57 6.13 -8.45
C ILE A 65 6.50 6.19 -9.97
N PHE A 66 7.17 7.17 -10.54
CA PHE A 66 7.16 7.42 -11.98
C PHE A 66 8.45 6.95 -12.65
N CYS A 67 8.30 6.52 -13.91
CA CYS A 67 9.42 6.20 -14.77
C CYS A 67 9.20 6.93 -16.09
N LYS A 68 10.07 7.89 -16.42
CA LYS A 68 9.99 8.67 -17.67
C LYS A 68 8.60 9.29 -17.88
N ASP A 69 8.11 10.03 -16.90
CA ASP A 69 6.82 10.73 -16.92
C ASP A 69 5.58 9.84 -16.91
N LYS A 70 5.74 8.52 -16.82
CA LYS A 70 4.62 7.59 -16.68
C LYS A 70 4.62 6.99 -15.30
N LEU A 71 3.43 6.84 -14.74
CA LEU A 71 3.26 6.15 -13.47
C LEU A 71 3.67 4.68 -13.63
N ASP A 72 4.61 4.24 -12.81
CA ASP A 72 5.11 2.87 -12.85
C ASP A 72 4.48 2.01 -11.76
N GLU A 73 4.48 2.48 -10.51
CA GLU A 73 3.86 1.72 -9.43
C GLU A 73 3.32 2.65 -8.34
N ILE A 74 2.37 2.12 -7.58
CA ILE A 74 1.82 2.79 -6.40
C ILE A 74 2.10 1.90 -5.19
N LEU A 75 2.82 2.45 -4.20
CA LEU A 75 3.14 1.75 -2.96
C LEU A 75 2.31 2.31 -1.82
N CYS A 76 1.85 1.44 -0.96
CA CYS A 76 1.12 1.81 0.24
C CYS A 76 1.82 1.21 1.46
N ARG A 77 2.14 2.06 2.42
CA ARG A 77 2.73 1.68 3.71
C ARG A 77 1.73 2.05 4.80
N LEU A 78 1.40 1.12 5.66
CA LEU A 78 0.48 1.36 6.77
C LEU A 78 1.24 1.19 8.08
N ASP A 79 1.31 2.27 8.87
CA ASP A 79 1.95 2.23 10.19
C ASP A 79 0.97 1.63 11.20
N LEU A 80 1.17 0.37 11.54
CA LEU A 80 0.25 -0.35 12.43
C LEU A 80 0.33 0.10 13.89
N ARG A 81 1.31 0.94 14.23
CA ARG A 81 1.37 1.56 15.56
C ARG A 81 0.29 2.60 15.76
N THR A 82 -0.12 3.26 14.68
CA THR A 82 -1.02 4.42 14.73
C THR A 82 -2.23 4.32 13.83
N LEU A 83 -2.32 3.27 13.02
CA LEU A 83 -3.41 3.10 12.05
C LEU A 83 -4.76 3.04 12.75
N THR A 84 -5.68 3.91 12.29
CA THR A 84 -7.06 3.92 12.77
C THR A 84 -7.97 3.31 11.70
N LYS A 85 -9.16 2.85 12.12
CA LYS A 85 -10.17 2.39 11.17
C LYS A 85 -10.56 3.52 10.19
N TYR A 86 -10.64 4.75 10.68
CA TYR A 86 -10.91 5.91 9.84
C TYR A 86 -9.90 6.04 8.70
N MET A 87 -8.60 5.99 9.02
CA MET A 87 -7.54 6.09 8.01
C MET A 87 -7.61 4.94 7.02
N LEU A 88 -7.81 3.72 7.51
CA LEU A 88 -7.93 2.55 6.64
C LEU A 88 -9.15 2.67 5.72
N ASP A 89 -10.29 3.14 6.23
CA ASP A 89 -11.50 3.40 5.42
C ASP A 89 -11.19 4.40 4.30
N GLN A 90 -10.45 5.46 4.59
CA GLN A 90 -10.08 6.47 3.60
C GLN A 90 -9.21 5.87 2.49
N ILE A 91 -8.25 5.06 2.86
CA ILE A 91 -7.35 4.40 1.90
C ILE A 91 -8.13 3.41 1.02
N VAL A 92 -8.95 2.57 1.64
CA VAL A 92 -9.78 1.60 0.92
C VAL A 92 -10.71 2.31 -0.06
N GLU A 93 -11.35 3.40 0.36
CA GLU A 93 -12.24 4.16 -0.50
C GLU A 93 -11.49 4.81 -1.65
N TYR A 94 -10.30 5.34 -1.41
CA TYR A 94 -9.45 5.88 -2.47
C TYR A 94 -9.13 4.80 -3.52
N VAL A 95 -8.67 3.63 -3.07
CA VAL A 95 -8.32 2.51 -3.96
C VAL A 95 -9.52 2.07 -4.79
N LYS A 96 -10.68 2.01 -4.16
CA LYS A 96 -11.94 1.67 -4.84
C LYS A 96 -12.28 2.71 -5.92
N ASN A 97 -12.14 4.00 -5.59
CA ASN A 97 -12.49 5.10 -6.51
C ASN A 97 -11.59 5.17 -7.73
N ILE A 98 -10.34 4.74 -7.63
CA ILE A 98 -9.43 4.69 -8.78
C ILE A 98 -9.48 3.35 -9.52
N GLU A 99 -10.47 2.52 -9.21
CA GLU A 99 -10.66 1.20 -9.83
C GLU A 99 -9.43 0.31 -9.68
N ALA A 100 -8.94 0.20 -8.45
CA ALA A 100 -7.74 -0.54 -8.11
C ALA A 100 -8.03 -1.63 -7.06
N CYS A 101 -7.03 -2.43 -6.79
CA CYS A 101 -7.03 -3.48 -5.79
C CYS A 101 -5.72 -3.43 -5.00
N PHE A 102 -5.64 -4.22 -3.94
CA PHE A 102 -4.40 -4.37 -3.17
C PHE A 102 -3.68 -5.63 -3.57
N LEU A 103 -2.38 -5.53 -3.81
CA LEU A 103 -1.51 -6.68 -3.99
C LEU A 103 -0.63 -6.81 -2.76
N VAL A 104 -0.84 -7.90 -2.02
CA VAL A 104 -0.06 -8.20 -0.82
C VAL A 104 0.70 -9.48 -1.09
N GLU A 105 2.02 -9.39 -1.13
CA GLU A 105 2.88 -10.49 -1.58
C GLU A 105 2.42 -10.95 -2.97
N ASP A 106 1.90 -12.16 -3.10
CA ASP A 106 1.45 -12.69 -4.40
C ASP A 106 -0.07 -12.77 -4.51
N MET A 107 -0.80 -12.20 -3.54
CA MET A 107 -2.26 -12.28 -3.48
C MET A 107 -2.91 -10.94 -3.77
N ILE A 108 -3.93 -10.96 -4.62
CA ILE A 108 -4.74 -9.78 -4.95
C ILE A 108 -5.98 -9.77 -4.06
N TYR A 109 -6.20 -8.65 -3.37
CA TYR A 109 -7.36 -8.45 -2.50
C TYR A 109 -8.23 -7.29 -2.98
N PRO A 110 -9.57 -7.44 -2.94
CA PRO A 110 -10.46 -6.35 -3.32
C PRO A 110 -10.37 -5.20 -2.32
N PRO A 111 -10.74 -3.96 -2.73
CA PRO A 111 -10.71 -2.80 -1.84
C PRO A 111 -11.94 -2.81 -0.92
N GLU A 112 -11.93 -3.69 0.06
CA GLU A 112 -13.00 -3.87 1.04
C GLU A 112 -12.39 -3.81 2.44
N ILE A 113 -13.04 -3.06 3.33
CA ILE A 113 -12.50 -2.80 4.67
C ILE A 113 -12.32 -4.09 5.49
N GLN A 114 -13.30 -4.99 5.46
CA GLN A 114 -13.21 -6.23 6.26
C GLN A 114 -12.12 -7.16 5.73
N THR A 115 -11.95 -7.22 4.42
CA THR A 115 -10.87 -7.99 3.81
C THR A 115 -9.51 -7.46 4.26
N MET A 116 -9.32 -6.15 4.22
CA MET A 116 -8.05 -5.54 4.61
C MET A 116 -7.77 -5.66 6.10
N ILE A 117 -8.79 -5.55 6.94
CA ILE A 117 -8.63 -5.79 8.38
C ILE A 117 -8.13 -7.22 8.62
N SER A 118 -8.72 -8.20 7.94
CA SER A 118 -8.30 -9.60 8.08
C SER A 118 -6.85 -9.81 7.62
N VAL A 119 -6.47 -9.22 6.49
CA VAL A 119 -5.09 -9.30 5.97
C VAL A 119 -4.11 -8.68 6.95
N LEU A 120 -4.43 -7.49 7.47
CA LEU A 120 -3.56 -6.79 8.43
C LEU A 120 -3.38 -7.57 9.73
N MET A 121 -4.44 -8.20 10.23
CA MET A 121 -4.38 -8.98 11.49
C MET A 121 -3.43 -10.17 11.38
N LYS A 122 -3.25 -10.73 10.20
CA LYS A 122 -2.37 -11.87 9.95
C LYS A 122 -0.95 -11.46 9.55
N SER A 123 -0.68 -10.16 9.47
CA SER A 123 0.62 -9.66 8.99
C SER A 123 1.71 -9.74 10.05
N ARG A 124 2.96 -9.79 9.58
CA ARG A 124 4.15 -9.74 10.47
C ARG A 124 4.22 -8.42 11.22
N ALA A 125 3.86 -7.33 10.57
CA ALA A 125 3.86 -6.01 11.21
C ALA A 125 2.89 -5.97 12.38
N ASN A 126 1.70 -6.57 12.25
CA ASN A 126 0.73 -6.66 13.35
C ASN A 126 1.25 -7.55 14.48
N GLU A 127 1.88 -8.66 14.14
CA GLU A 127 2.47 -9.55 15.14
C GLU A 127 3.53 -8.80 15.95
N PHE A 128 4.40 -8.03 15.28
CA PHE A 128 5.39 -7.19 15.97
C PHE A 128 4.72 -6.16 16.89
N CYS A 129 3.72 -5.43 16.38
CA CYS A 129 3.05 -4.37 17.16
C CYS A 129 2.31 -4.90 18.38
N ARG A 130 1.79 -6.14 18.31
CA ARG A 130 1.09 -6.78 19.42
C ARG A 130 2.05 -7.30 20.49
N ASN A 131 3.19 -7.84 20.07
CA ASN A 131 4.17 -8.44 20.97
C ASN A 131 5.58 -8.30 20.38
N PRO A 132 6.20 -7.12 20.52
CA PRO A 132 7.51 -6.87 19.92
C PRO A 132 8.61 -7.84 20.36
N LEU A 133 8.68 -8.15 21.66
CA LEU A 133 9.71 -9.05 22.19
C LEU A 133 9.51 -10.49 21.71
N GLY A 134 8.27 -10.96 21.71
CA GLY A 134 7.93 -12.29 21.22
C GLY A 134 8.24 -12.43 19.74
N TYR A 135 7.93 -11.41 18.95
CA TYR A 135 8.23 -11.39 17.52
C TYR A 135 9.74 -11.49 17.27
N ILE A 136 10.53 -10.67 17.94
CA ILE A 136 11.99 -10.67 17.79
C ILE A 136 12.57 -12.03 18.15
N LYS A 137 12.10 -12.66 19.22
CA LYS A 137 12.55 -14.00 19.63
C LYS A 137 12.19 -15.05 18.59
N SER A 138 11.07 -14.91 17.90
CA SER A 138 10.63 -15.88 16.89
C SER A 138 11.46 -15.85 15.61
N LEU A 139 12.26 -14.80 15.40
CA LEU A 139 13.09 -14.64 14.20
C LEU A 139 14.37 -15.48 14.19
N LYS A 140 14.62 -16.23 15.23
CA LYS A 140 15.81 -17.08 15.33
C LYS A 140 15.76 -18.27 14.38
#